data_7962b837d423846dc78e223874695ab9
#
_entry.id   7962b837d423846dc78e223874695ab9
#
_cell.length_a   1.000
_cell.length_b   1.000
_cell.length_c   1.000
_cell.angle_alpha   90.00
_cell.angle_beta   90.00
_cell.angle_gamma   90.00
#
_symmetry.space_group_name_H-M   'P 1'
#
loop_
_entity.id
_entity.type
_entity.pdbx_description
1 polymer ?
#
loop_
_entity_poly.entity_id
_entity_poly.type
_entity_poly.pdbx_seq_one_letter_code
_entity_poly.pdbx_strand_id
1 'polypeptide(L)'
;MIAYSTPSFGGVTVYAQYSMGKSQSQSWDADNAKWKPTMVENESSTDRYYAIGAEYANGPAKLFFAVDSTNYASWTPVSGGTSAADKPVYGGKDTDDSLTVTLGGNYDFNVAKLYAGVQYFDEVAGKWIGAPANKPGKVKGWAATVSASAPVAGGNAMLGVGYTDASAADSVTDNGNSARDFDLSRWVVSAGYTYNLSKRTNLYGVASYMQDKLEPSAAGDKDVKPTATTVMVGLRHRF
;
A
#
# COMPACT_ATOMS: atom_id res chain seq x y z
N MET A 1 3.78 -14.91 10.65
CA MET A 1 4.63 -13.72 10.50
C MET A 1 5.66 -13.71 11.61
N ILE A 2 6.91 -13.45 11.26
CA ILE A 2 8.03 -13.24 12.19
C ILE A 2 8.50 -11.81 11.98
N ALA A 3 8.68 -11.07 13.06
CA ALA A 3 9.20 -9.70 13.03
C ALA A 3 10.26 -9.55 14.12
N TYR A 4 11.31 -8.82 13.78
CA TYR A 4 12.41 -8.55 14.68
C TYR A 4 12.76 -7.05 14.62
N SER A 5 13.08 -6.49 15.77
CA SER A 5 13.67 -5.14 15.86
C SER A 5 14.91 -5.17 16.75
N THR A 6 15.95 -4.48 16.33
CA THR A 6 17.15 -4.32 17.17
C THR A 6 16.88 -3.35 18.33
N PRO A 7 17.65 -3.39 19.41
CA PRO A 7 17.82 -2.24 20.27
C PRO A 7 18.33 -1.03 19.46
N SER A 8 18.13 0.18 19.97
CA SER A 8 18.66 1.39 19.34
C SER A 8 20.18 1.51 19.59
N PHE A 9 20.93 1.66 18.53
CA PHE A 9 22.38 1.89 18.57
C PHE A 9 22.72 3.23 17.91
N GLY A 10 23.15 4.21 18.69
CA GLY A 10 23.46 5.55 18.18
C GLY A 10 22.26 6.25 17.53
N GLY A 11 21.04 5.96 17.99
CA GLY A 11 19.81 6.48 17.41
C GLY A 11 19.26 5.66 16.25
N VAL A 12 19.94 4.60 15.81
CA VAL A 12 19.48 3.71 14.72
C VAL A 12 18.80 2.48 15.29
N THR A 13 17.61 2.15 14.79
CA THR A 13 16.90 0.88 15.04
C THR A 13 16.63 0.22 13.70
N VAL A 14 16.95 -1.06 13.58
CA VAL A 14 16.68 -1.85 12.35
C VAL A 14 15.51 -2.79 12.60
N TYR A 15 14.68 -2.93 11.59
CA TYR A 15 13.50 -3.80 11.59
C TYR A 15 13.64 -4.82 10.47
N ALA A 16 13.25 -6.04 10.72
CA ALA A 16 13.14 -7.08 9.70
C ALA A 16 11.83 -7.84 9.90
N GLN A 17 11.19 -8.21 8.81
CA GLN A 17 9.93 -8.94 8.84
C GLN A 17 9.90 -9.98 7.75
N TYR A 18 9.38 -11.15 8.10
CA TYR A 18 9.06 -12.23 7.19
C TYR A 18 7.65 -12.75 7.45
N SER A 19 6.89 -12.99 6.39
CA SER A 19 5.59 -13.63 6.48
C SER A 19 5.37 -14.58 5.32
N MET A 20 4.98 -15.79 5.62
CA MET A 20 4.42 -16.74 4.66
C MET A 20 2.88 -16.73 4.78
N GLY A 21 2.21 -17.17 3.76
CA GLY A 21 0.77 -17.40 3.83
C GLY A 21 -0.10 -16.14 3.75
N LYS A 22 0.37 -15.09 3.09
CA LYS A 22 -0.50 -13.97 2.67
C LYS A 22 -1.35 -14.35 1.46
N SER A 23 -1.22 -15.56 0.99
CA SER A 23 -1.70 -16.02 -0.27
C SER A 23 -3.14 -16.48 -0.22
N GLN A 24 -3.81 -16.25 -1.34
CA GLN A 24 -5.04 -16.93 -1.71
C GLN A 24 -4.74 -18.14 -2.61
N SER A 25 -3.54 -18.74 -2.49
CA SER A 25 -3.24 -19.95 -3.20
C SER A 25 -4.21 -21.04 -2.76
N GLN A 26 -4.72 -21.79 -3.72
CA GLN A 26 -5.73 -22.79 -3.48
C GLN A 26 -5.32 -24.10 -4.13
N SER A 27 -5.52 -25.22 -3.44
CA SER A 27 -5.47 -26.54 -4.02
C SER A 27 -6.86 -27.09 -4.24
N TRP A 28 -7.05 -27.84 -5.31
CA TRP A 28 -8.30 -28.54 -5.54
C TRP A 28 -8.40 -29.77 -4.59
N ASP A 29 -9.46 -29.80 -3.82
CA ASP A 29 -9.83 -30.96 -3.03
C ASP A 29 -10.81 -31.82 -3.83
N ALA A 30 -10.31 -32.93 -4.38
CA ALA A 30 -11.10 -33.82 -5.22
C ALA A 30 -12.22 -34.52 -4.43
N ASP A 31 -12.02 -34.76 -3.15
CA ASP A 31 -13.00 -35.47 -2.30
C ASP A 31 -14.24 -34.59 -2.00
N ASN A 32 -14.03 -33.30 -1.92
CA ASN A 32 -15.09 -32.33 -1.60
C ASN A 32 -15.48 -31.45 -2.79
N ALA A 33 -14.92 -31.68 -3.96
CA ALA A 33 -15.12 -30.89 -5.19
C ALA A 33 -15.03 -29.36 -4.95
N LYS A 34 -14.05 -28.92 -4.18
CA LYS A 34 -13.84 -27.49 -3.85
C LYS A 34 -12.37 -27.13 -3.76
N TRP A 35 -12.11 -25.82 -3.94
CA TRP A 35 -10.80 -25.24 -3.74
C TRP A 35 -10.54 -25.02 -2.25
N LYS A 36 -9.41 -25.50 -1.75
CA LYS A 36 -8.91 -25.27 -0.39
C LYS A 36 -7.76 -24.30 -0.42
N PRO A 37 -7.68 -23.32 0.49
CA PRO A 37 -6.49 -22.52 0.66
C PRO A 37 -5.32 -23.42 1.09
N THR A 38 -4.18 -23.23 0.42
CA THR A 38 -2.92 -23.94 0.72
C THR A 38 -1.90 -22.90 1.13
N MET A 39 -1.26 -23.09 2.27
CA MET A 39 -0.18 -22.24 2.77
C MET A 39 0.97 -23.15 3.18
N VAL A 40 1.76 -23.57 2.21
CA VAL A 40 2.90 -24.46 2.44
C VAL A 40 4.17 -23.72 2.04
N GLU A 41 5.14 -23.69 2.95
CA GLU A 41 6.45 -23.11 2.66
C GLU A 41 7.18 -23.92 1.58
N ASN A 42 7.96 -23.24 0.75
CA ASN A 42 8.69 -23.81 -0.39
C ASN A 42 7.83 -24.36 -1.54
N GLU A 43 6.56 -23.99 -1.57
CA GLU A 43 5.71 -24.28 -2.74
C GLU A 43 5.46 -23.00 -3.54
N SER A 44 5.35 -23.14 -4.86
CA SER A 44 5.03 -22.06 -5.79
C SER A 44 3.63 -21.45 -5.56
N SER A 45 2.80 -22.16 -4.81
CA SER A 45 1.44 -21.75 -4.43
C SER A 45 1.38 -20.80 -3.22
N THR A 46 2.50 -20.39 -2.66
CA THR A 46 2.55 -19.59 -1.42
C THR A 46 3.20 -18.24 -1.67
N ASP A 47 2.46 -17.14 -1.42
CA ASP A 47 3.06 -15.81 -1.39
C ASP A 47 3.95 -15.65 -0.15
N ARG A 48 5.07 -14.99 -0.33
CA ARG A 48 5.99 -14.64 0.76
C ARG A 48 6.19 -13.14 0.80
N TYR A 49 6.27 -12.61 1.98
CA TYR A 49 6.53 -11.19 2.19
C TYR A 49 7.81 -11.00 3.00
N TYR A 50 8.66 -10.13 2.51
CA TYR A 50 9.92 -9.74 3.13
C TYR A 50 9.94 -8.24 3.30
N ALA A 51 10.41 -7.76 4.45
CA ALA A 51 10.65 -6.35 4.67
C ALA A 51 11.88 -6.16 5.53
N ILE A 52 12.64 -5.12 5.20
CA ILE A 52 13.73 -4.60 6.02
C ILE A 52 13.61 -3.08 6.06
N GLY A 53 13.90 -2.50 7.20
CA GLY A 53 13.86 -1.05 7.36
C GLY A 53 14.78 -0.60 8.49
N ALA A 54 15.03 0.71 8.51
CA ALA A 54 15.78 1.36 9.58
C ALA A 54 15.12 2.70 9.92
N GLU A 55 15.10 3.00 11.21
CA GLU A 55 14.75 4.32 11.74
C GLU A 55 16.00 4.92 12.37
N TYR A 56 16.25 6.19 12.09
CA TYR A 56 17.22 7.02 12.79
C TYR A 56 16.50 8.13 13.53
N ALA A 57 16.71 8.21 14.84
CA ALA A 57 16.13 9.23 15.70
C ALA A 57 17.22 9.97 16.44
N ASN A 58 17.33 11.29 16.26
CA ASN A 58 18.28 12.14 16.93
C ASN A 58 17.67 13.53 17.20
N GLY A 59 17.43 13.82 18.46
CA GLY A 59 16.82 15.07 18.88
C GLY A 59 15.46 15.30 18.20
N PRO A 60 15.30 16.45 17.47
CA PRO A 60 14.05 16.79 16.82
C PRO A 60 13.80 16.01 15.50
N ALA A 61 14.83 15.35 14.96
CA ALA A 61 14.78 14.68 13.66
C ALA A 61 14.52 13.18 13.82
N LYS A 62 13.65 12.66 12.94
CA LYS A 62 13.47 11.24 12.70
C LYS A 62 13.46 10.98 11.21
N LEU A 63 14.21 9.98 10.79
CA LEU A 63 14.23 9.48 9.42
C LEU A 63 13.92 8.01 9.44
N PHE A 64 13.24 7.52 8.43
CA PHE A 64 13.05 6.09 8.22
C PHE A 64 13.25 5.74 6.75
N PHE A 65 13.78 4.55 6.54
CA PHE A 65 13.91 3.91 5.25
C PHE A 65 13.40 2.48 5.35
N ALA A 66 12.66 2.03 4.35
CA ALA A 66 12.17 0.67 4.30
C ALA A 66 12.15 0.16 2.86
N VAL A 67 12.43 -1.12 2.71
CA VAL A 67 12.26 -1.88 1.47
C VAL A 67 11.42 -3.09 1.80
N ASP A 68 10.40 -3.34 1.00
CA ASP A 68 9.59 -4.55 1.10
C ASP A 68 9.32 -5.17 -0.27
N SER A 69 9.12 -6.46 -0.24
CA SER A 69 8.81 -7.26 -1.43
C SER A 69 7.80 -8.35 -1.09
N THR A 70 6.87 -8.58 -2.00
CA THR A 70 6.03 -9.78 -2.00
C THR A 70 6.45 -10.66 -3.15
N ASN A 71 6.99 -11.83 -2.84
CA ASN A 71 7.18 -12.90 -3.80
C ASN A 71 5.82 -13.58 -4.00
N TYR A 72 5.25 -13.37 -5.18
CA TYR A 72 3.91 -13.87 -5.48
C TYR A 72 3.92 -15.34 -5.87
N ALA A 73 2.88 -16.06 -5.47
CA ALA A 73 2.65 -17.42 -5.91
C ALA A 73 2.54 -17.49 -7.44
N SER A 74 3.34 -18.38 -8.03
CA SER A 74 3.29 -18.67 -9.47
C SER A 74 2.07 -19.50 -9.80
N TRP A 75 1.19 -19.00 -10.65
CA TRP A 75 -0.01 -19.72 -11.10
C TRP A 75 -0.46 -19.26 -12.48
N THR A 76 -1.02 -20.18 -13.24
CA THR A 76 -1.67 -19.85 -14.50
C THR A 76 -3.18 -20.02 -14.33
N PRO A 77 -3.98 -18.95 -14.49
CA PRO A 77 -5.42 -19.11 -14.43
C PRO A 77 -5.92 -19.94 -15.62
N VAL A 78 -6.77 -20.90 -15.35
CA VAL A 78 -7.53 -21.58 -16.39
C VAL A 78 -8.84 -20.84 -16.54
N SER A 79 -9.09 -20.28 -17.73
CA SER A 79 -10.27 -19.48 -17.96
C SER A 79 -11.52 -20.36 -18.05
N GLY A 80 -12.51 -20.03 -17.24
CA GLY A 80 -13.91 -20.38 -17.45
C GLY A 80 -14.44 -21.66 -16.88
N GLY A 81 -13.73 -22.35 -16.01
CA GLY A 81 -14.16 -23.67 -15.61
C GLY A 81 -14.74 -23.85 -14.21
N THR A 82 -15.72 -24.72 -14.12
CA THR A 82 -16.33 -25.19 -12.88
C THR A 82 -15.92 -26.62 -12.51
N SER A 83 -14.94 -27.19 -13.22
CA SER A 83 -14.50 -28.57 -13.03
C SER A 83 -13.09 -28.68 -12.48
N ALA A 84 -12.73 -29.86 -12.00
CA ALA A 84 -11.37 -30.16 -11.55
C ALA A 84 -10.30 -30.01 -12.66
N ALA A 85 -10.71 -30.05 -13.94
CA ALA A 85 -9.85 -29.81 -15.09
C ALA A 85 -9.44 -28.32 -15.23
N ASP A 86 -10.18 -27.43 -14.60
CA ASP A 86 -9.99 -25.97 -14.67
C ASP A 86 -9.14 -25.45 -13.49
N LYS A 87 -8.29 -26.29 -12.94
CA LYS A 87 -7.40 -25.91 -11.83
C LYS A 87 -6.44 -24.82 -12.25
N PRO A 88 -6.18 -23.83 -11.37
CA PRO A 88 -4.97 -23.04 -11.52
C PRO A 88 -3.76 -23.97 -11.49
N VAL A 89 -2.90 -23.84 -12.49
CA VAL A 89 -1.66 -24.61 -12.55
C VAL A 89 -0.58 -23.80 -11.85
N TYR A 90 -0.16 -24.27 -10.68
CA TYR A 90 0.95 -23.65 -9.95
C TYR A 90 2.29 -24.02 -10.60
N GLY A 91 3.21 -23.02 -10.66
CA GLY A 91 4.51 -23.18 -11.28
C GLY A 91 4.52 -23.05 -12.81
N GLY A 92 3.42 -22.63 -13.41
CA GLY A 92 3.29 -22.52 -14.86
C GLY A 92 3.88 -21.26 -15.47
N LYS A 93 3.83 -20.14 -14.78
CA LYS A 93 4.40 -18.86 -15.21
C LYS A 93 4.82 -18.08 -13.98
N ASP A 94 6.05 -17.60 -13.99
CA ASP A 94 6.53 -16.70 -12.95
C ASP A 94 5.73 -15.40 -12.99
N THR A 95 5.36 -14.94 -11.80
CA THR A 95 4.73 -13.65 -11.60
C THR A 95 5.77 -12.75 -10.99
N ASP A 96 6.02 -11.61 -11.60
CA ASP A 96 7.02 -10.67 -11.09
C ASP A 96 6.71 -10.26 -9.66
N ASP A 97 7.74 -10.24 -8.83
CA ASP A 97 7.63 -9.90 -7.42
C ASP A 97 7.40 -8.39 -7.24
N SER A 98 6.68 -8.02 -6.20
CA SER A 98 6.56 -6.59 -5.89
C SER A 98 7.82 -6.06 -5.23
N LEU A 99 8.11 -4.81 -5.49
CA LEU A 99 9.12 -4.03 -4.79
C LEU A 99 8.50 -2.71 -4.32
N THR A 100 8.70 -2.40 -3.04
CA THR A 100 8.37 -1.09 -2.49
C THR A 100 9.59 -0.53 -1.78
N VAL A 101 9.94 0.72 -2.10
CA VAL A 101 11.02 1.46 -1.43
C VAL A 101 10.43 2.73 -0.85
N THR A 102 10.56 2.91 0.46
CA THR A 102 10.01 4.06 1.18
C THR A 102 11.11 4.80 1.92
N LEU A 103 11.16 6.11 1.74
CA LEU A 103 11.97 7.02 2.51
C LEU A 103 11.09 8.11 3.09
N GLY A 104 11.22 8.38 4.38
CA GLY A 104 10.46 9.43 5.01
C GLY A 104 11.10 9.93 6.29
N GLY A 105 10.47 10.96 6.86
CA GLY A 105 10.93 11.49 8.12
C GLY A 105 10.09 12.65 8.62
N ASN A 106 10.49 13.15 9.76
CA ASN A 106 9.91 14.34 10.34
C ASN A 106 10.94 15.16 11.09
N TYR A 107 10.67 16.43 11.23
CA TYR A 107 11.43 17.36 12.03
C TYR A 107 10.50 18.20 12.92
N ASP A 108 10.82 18.21 14.21
CA ASP A 108 10.09 18.96 15.23
C ASP A 108 10.76 20.31 15.49
N PHE A 109 10.11 21.39 15.07
CA PHE A 109 10.57 22.76 15.29
C PHE A 109 10.13 23.34 16.63
N ASN A 110 9.53 22.56 17.53
CA ASN A 110 8.84 22.91 18.76
C ASN A 110 7.52 23.68 18.56
N VAL A 111 7.42 24.54 17.56
CA VAL A 111 6.21 25.32 17.20
C VAL A 111 5.36 24.60 16.18
N ALA A 112 5.96 23.75 15.38
CA ALA A 112 5.31 22.89 14.38
C ALA A 112 6.19 21.68 14.10
N LYS A 113 5.58 20.59 13.65
CA LYS A 113 6.28 19.42 13.17
C LYS A 113 5.96 19.22 11.69
N LEU A 114 7.02 19.10 10.88
CA LEU A 114 6.91 18.79 9.47
C LEU A 114 7.19 17.30 9.24
N TYR A 115 6.48 16.73 8.27
CA TYR A 115 6.64 15.36 7.82
C TYR A 115 6.78 15.35 6.30
N ALA A 116 7.66 14.51 5.80
CA ALA A 116 7.79 14.28 4.37
C ALA A 116 8.07 12.80 4.12
N GLY A 117 7.60 12.30 2.98
CA GLY A 117 7.85 10.94 2.58
C GLY A 117 7.73 10.78 1.07
N VAL A 118 8.51 9.86 0.54
CA VAL A 118 8.45 9.42 -0.85
C VAL A 118 8.49 7.90 -0.88
N GLN A 119 7.73 7.33 -1.80
CA GLN A 119 7.67 5.90 -2.02
C GLN A 119 7.76 5.61 -3.51
N TYR A 120 8.59 4.67 -3.88
CA TYR A 120 8.59 4.00 -5.18
C TYR A 120 7.97 2.62 -5.00
N PHE A 121 7.18 2.19 -5.97
CA PHE A 121 6.59 0.86 -5.96
C PHE A 121 6.54 0.29 -7.38
N ASP A 122 6.74 -1.02 -7.47
CA ASP A 122 6.72 -1.77 -8.70
C ASP A 122 6.04 -3.13 -8.46
N GLU A 123 5.29 -3.60 -9.47
CA GLU A 123 4.54 -4.87 -9.42
C GLU A 123 3.61 -5.02 -8.19
N VAL A 124 3.15 -3.90 -7.63
CA VAL A 124 2.25 -3.89 -6.47
C VAL A 124 0.81 -4.09 -6.93
N ALA A 125 0.03 -4.86 -6.18
CA ALA A 125 -1.38 -5.08 -6.53
C ALA A 125 -2.15 -3.76 -6.57
N GLY A 126 -2.78 -3.43 -7.71
CA GLY A 126 -3.44 -2.15 -7.97
C GLY A 126 -4.55 -1.81 -6.97
N LYS A 127 -5.19 -2.81 -6.34
CA LYS A 127 -6.14 -2.60 -5.24
C LYS A 127 -5.58 -1.83 -4.05
N TRP A 128 -4.28 -1.87 -3.83
CA TRP A 128 -3.62 -1.17 -2.71
C TRP A 128 -3.55 0.33 -2.92
N ILE A 129 -3.51 0.78 -4.16
CA ILE A 129 -3.58 2.20 -4.49
C ILE A 129 -4.99 2.64 -4.89
N GLY A 130 -5.98 1.74 -4.79
CA GLY A 130 -7.37 2.01 -5.16
C GLY A 130 -7.57 2.16 -6.67
N ALA A 131 -6.79 1.45 -7.47
CA ALA A 131 -7.06 1.35 -8.91
C ALA A 131 -8.45 0.79 -9.15
N PRO A 132 -9.12 1.16 -10.27
CA PRO A 132 -10.48 0.73 -10.55
C PRO A 132 -10.61 -0.78 -10.58
N ALA A 133 -11.70 -1.30 -10.02
CA ALA A 133 -11.95 -2.74 -9.91
C ALA A 133 -12.06 -3.46 -11.27
N ASN A 134 -12.41 -2.72 -12.33
CA ASN A 134 -12.47 -3.23 -13.69
C ASN A 134 -11.11 -3.26 -14.40
N LYS A 135 -10.07 -2.71 -13.77
CA LYS A 135 -8.67 -2.75 -14.21
C LYS A 135 -7.82 -3.48 -13.15
N PRO A 136 -8.17 -4.75 -12.79
CA PRO A 136 -7.37 -5.49 -11.82
C PRO A 136 -6.01 -5.81 -12.45
N GLY A 137 -4.97 -5.51 -11.75
CA GLY A 137 -3.61 -5.76 -12.20
C GLY A 137 -2.60 -5.29 -11.18
N LYS A 138 -1.38 -5.36 -11.56
CA LYS A 138 -0.26 -4.79 -10.84
C LYS A 138 0.06 -3.41 -11.39
N VAL A 139 0.62 -2.59 -10.57
CA VAL A 139 0.95 -1.20 -10.85
C VAL A 139 2.37 -0.90 -10.44
N LYS A 140 2.97 0.06 -11.15
CA LYS A 140 4.25 0.68 -10.81
C LYS A 140 4.09 2.18 -10.74
N GLY A 141 4.97 2.84 -10.00
CA GLY A 141 4.92 4.30 -9.87
C GLY A 141 5.62 4.82 -8.64
N TRP A 142 5.26 6.02 -8.26
CA TRP A 142 5.78 6.68 -7.08
C TRP A 142 4.70 7.52 -6.40
N ALA A 143 4.90 7.79 -5.13
CA ALA A 143 4.06 8.68 -4.34
C ALA A 143 4.93 9.58 -3.46
N ALA A 144 4.50 10.80 -3.25
CA ALA A 144 5.13 11.73 -2.32
C ALA A 144 4.08 12.41 -1.44
N THR A 145 4.44 12.69 -0.20
CA THR A 145 3.58 13.38 0.75
C THR A 145 4.37 14.37 1.58
N VAL A 146 3.75 15.51 1.85
CA VAL A 146 4.25 16.50 2.80
C VAL A 146 3.10 16.90 3.72
N SER A 147 3.35 16.95 5.02
CA SER A 147 2.35 17.37 5.99
C SER A 147 2.98 18.13 7.16
N ALA A 148 2.15 18.89 7.83
CA ALA A 148 2.53 19.64 9.00
C ALA A 148 1.51 19.48 10.12
N SER A 149 1.97 19.54 11.36
CA SER A 149 1.11 19.65 12.53
C SER A 149 1.62 20.75 13.47
N ALA A 150 0.70 21.48 14.07
CA ALA A 150 1.05 22.53 15.01
C ALA A 150 0.03 22.62 16.16
N PRO A 151 0.46 22.92 17.39
CA PRO A 151 -0.44 23.18 18.49
C PRO A 151 -1.18 24.50 18.27
N VAL A 152 -2.50 24.46 18.26
CA VAL A 152 -3.38 25.61 18.03
C VAL A 152 -4.57 25.52 18.95
N ALA A 153 -4.89 26.60 19.66
CA ALA A 153 -6.13 26.78 20.43
C ALA A 153 -6.50 25.58 21.35
N GLY A 154 -5.51 25.05 22.08
CA GLY A 154 -5.72 23.92 23.02
C GLY A 154 -5.79 22.55 22.37
N GLY A 155 -5.59 22.47 21.07
CA GLY A 155 -5.55 21.26 20.27
C GLY A 155 -4.33 21.18 19.37
N ASN A 156 -4.44 20.38 18.33
CA ASN A 156 -3.39 20.23 17.31
C ASN A 156 -4.03 20.27 15.92
N ALA A 157 -3.64 21.25 15.11
CA ALA A 157 -4.04 21.37 13.72
C ALA A 157 -3.09 20.57 12.83
N MET A 158 -3.60 19.97 11.76
CA MET A 158 -2.86 19.14 10.82
C MET A 158 -3.27 19.49 9.40
N LEU A 159 -2.29 19.61 8.51
CA LEU A 159 -2.50 19.79 7.07
C LEU A 159 -1.57 18.85 6.33
N GLY A 160 -2.02 18.33 5.20
CA GLY A 160 -1.21 17.46 4.37
C GLY A 160 -1.63 17.50 2.91
N VAL A 161 -0.65 17.29 2.05
CA VAL A 161 -0.84 17.11 0.62
C VAL A 161 -0.04 15.89 0.18
N GLY A 162 -0.63 15.10 -0.70
CA GLY A 162 0.00 13.94 -1.33
C GLY A 162 -0.22 13.96 -2.82
N TYR A 163 0.72 13.38 -3.54
CA TYR A 163 0.64 13.12 -4.96
C TYR A 163 1.10 11.69 -5.25
N THR A 164 0.40 11.03 -6.15
CA THR A 164 0.76 9.69 -6.63
C THR A 164 0.69 9.70 -8.15
N ASP A 165 1.68 9.12 -8.77
CA ASP A 165 1.76 8.85 -10.20
C ASP A 165 2.01 7.36 -10.38
N ALA A 166 1.14 6.69 -11.12
CA ALA A 166 1.18 5.25 -11.28
C ALA A 166 0.67 4.84 -12.65
N SER A 167 1.20 3.74 -13.16
CA SER A 167 0.76 3.10 -14.38
C SER A 167 0.60 1.59 -14.20
N ALA A 168 0.03 0.92 -15.18
CA ALA A 168 0.04 -0.52 -15.21
C ALA A 168 1.49 -1.05 -15.20
N ALA A 169 1.76 -2.07 -14.41
CA ALA A 169 3.08 -2.68 -14.35
C ALA A 169 3.40 -3.46 -15.62
N ASP A 170 4.69 -3.68 -15.88
CA ASP A 170 5.16 -4.32 -17.12
C ASP A 170 4.62 -5.74 -17.27
N SER A 171 4.51 -6.51 -16.19
CA SER A 171 3.92 -7.85 -16.22
C SER A 171 2.46 -7.89 -16.70
N VAL A 172 1.75 -6.76 -16.62
CA VAL A 172 0.36 -6.65 -17.09
C VAL A 172 0.32 -6.31 -18.58
N THR A 173 1.23 -5.45 -19.03
CA THR A 173 1.30 -4.95 -20.42
C THR A 173 1.99 -5.93 -21.36
N ASP A 174 3.05 -6.61 -20.93
CA ASP A 174 3.83 -7.57 -21.73
C ASP A 174 3.04 -8.82 -22.11
N ASN A 175 1.93 -9.10 -21.45
CA ASN A 175 1.04 -10.20 -21.81
C ASN A 175 0.08 -9.87 -22.99
N GLY A 176 0.31 -8.77 -23.70
CA GLY A 176 -0.48 -8.37 -24.88
C GLY A 176 -1.88 -7.88 -24.57
N ASN A 177 -2.18 -7.58 -23.32
CA ASN A 177 -3.50 -7.13 -22.89
C ASN A 177 -3.51 -5.60 -22.69
N SER A 178 -3.32 -4.86 -23.78
CA SER A 178 -3.36 -3.38 -23.81
C SER A 178 -4.65 -2.78 -23.24
N ALA A 179 -5.73 -3.56 -23.16
CA ALA A 179 -6.98 -3.11 -22.53
C ALA A 179 -6.88 -2.89 -21.01
N ARG A 180 -5.78 -3.35 -20.40
CA ARG A 180 -5.50 -3.14 -18.95
C ARG A 180 -4.48 -2.05 -18.69
N ASP A 181 -3.89 -1.51 -19.71
CA ASP A 181 -2.95 -0.41 -19.60
C ASP A 181 -3.68 0.89 -19.21
N PHE A 182 -3.12 1.64 -18.28
CA PHE A 182 -3.65 2.91 -17.82
C PHE A 182 -2.59 3.72 -17.08
N ASP A 183 -2.74 5.03 -17.12
CA ASP A 183 -2.02 5.95 -16.26
C ASP A 183 -2.97 6.54 -15.21
N LEU A 184 -2.48 6.67 -13.99
CA LEU A 184 -3.18 7.23 -12.85
C LEU A 184 -2.35 8.34 -12.22
N SER A 185 -2.89 9.54 -12.17
CA SER A 185 -2.37 10.58 -11.29
C SER A 185 -3.40 10.94 -10.24
N ARG A 186 -2.96 11.10 -8.99
CA ARG A 186 -3.81 11.37 -7.82
C ARG A 186 -3.28 12.52 -7.00
N TRP A 187 -4.16 13.45 -6.66
CA TRP A 187 -3.93 14.48 -5.66
C TRP A 187 -4.79 14.23 -4.43
N VAL A 188 -4.20 14.38 -3.26
CA VAL A 188 -4.91 14.33 -1.98
C VAL A 188 -4.55 15.55 -1.16
N VAL A 189 -5.55 16.26 -0.65
CA VAL A 189 -5.37 17.34 0.33
C VAL A 189 -6.20 17.00 1.55
N SER A 190 -5.61 17.11 2.73
CA SER A 190 -6.27 16.76 3.98
C SER A 190 -6.01 17.82 5.03
N ALA A 191 -7.04 18.13 5.82
CA ALA A 191 -6.95 18.96 6.99
C ALA A 191 -7.58 18.25 8.20
N GLY A 192 -6.98 18.39 9.36
CA GLY A 192 -7.48 17.78 10.58
C GLY A 192 -7.24 18.66 11.79
N TYR A 193 -8.04 18.42 12.81
CA TYR A 193 -7.89 19.07 14.11
C TYR A 193 -8.22 18.09 15.23
N THR A 194 -7.39 18.07 16.27
CA THR A 194 -7.68 17.35 17.51
C THR A 194 -7.80 18.34 18.65
N TYR A 195 -8.84 18.20 19.45
CA TYR A 195 -9.05 19.01 20.64
C TYR A 195 -9.00 18.14 21.90
N ASN A 196 -8.15 18.49 22.85
CA ASN A 196 -7.94 17.72 24.05
C ASN A 196 -8.96 18.12 25.13
N LEU A 197 -9.92 17.24 25.44
CA LEU A 197 -10.84 17.41 26.56
C LEU A 197 -10.17 17.08 27.91
N SER A 198 -9.24 16.12 27.88
CA SER A 198 -8.43 15.71 29.03
C SER A 198 -7.14 15.05 28.55
N LYS A 199 -6.26 14.66 29.50
CA LYS A 199 -5.05 13.85 29.18
C LYS A 199 -5.36 12.51 28.50
N ARG A 200 -6.58 12.00 28.65
CA ARG A 200 -7.00 10.70 28.11
C ARG A 200 -8.09 10.78 27.06
N THR A 201 -8.69 11.97 26.87
CA THR A 201 -9.85 12.12 25.96
C THR A 201 -9.62 13.26 25.01
N ASN A 202 -9.79 13.01 23.72
CA ASN A 202 -9.80 14.06 22.72
C ASN A 202 -10.93 13.84 21.70
N LEU A 203 -11.40 14.95 21.16
CA LEU A 203 -12.23 15.00 19.95
C LEU A 203 -11.31 15.16 18.77
N TYR A 204 -11.69 14.63 17.63
CA TYR A 204 -10.98 14.87 16.38
C TYR A 204 -11.96 15.05 15.22
N GLY A 205 -11.54 15.86 14.27
CA GLY A 205 -12.18 16.01 12.97
C GLY A 205 -11.13 15.98 11.87
N VAL A 206 -11.43 15.33 10.75
CA VAL A 206 -10.58 15.28 9.57
C VAL A 206 -11.46 15.45 8.34
N ALA A 207 -11.02 16.28 7.43
CA ALA A 207 -11.58 16.41 6.08
C ALA A 207 -10.48 16.13 5.05
N SER A 208 -10.81 15.39 4.02
CA SER A 208 -9.89 15.05 2.92
C SER A 208 -10.62 15.17 1.60
N TYR A 209 -9.93 15.73 0.62
CA TYR A 209 -10.36 15.77 -0.76
C TYR A 209 -9.32 15.05 -1.63
N MET A 210 -9.79 14.19 -2.50
CA MET A 210 -8.98 13.43 -3.44
C MET A 210 -9.51 13.64 -4.85
N GLN A 211 -8.61 13.79 -5.80
CA GLN A 211 -8.92 13.81 -7.23
C GLN A 211 -7.96 12.88 -7.95
N ASP A 212 -8.51 11.96 -8.71
CA ASP A 212 -7.80 11.09 -9.63
C ASP A 212 -7.95 11.60 -11.06
N LYS A 213 -6.95 11.32 -11.88
CA LYS A 213 -7.03 11.36 -13.34
C LYS A 213 -6.60 9.99 -13.83
N LEU A 214 -7.50 9.31 -14.49
CA LEU A 214 -7.29 8.01 -15.13
C LEU A 214 -7.28 8.20 -16.62
N GLU A 215 -6.19 7.81 -17.26
CA GLU A 215 -5.99 7.86 -18.70
C GLU A 215 -5.85 6.42 -19.22
N PRO A 216 -6.93 5.83 -19.76
CA PRO A 216 -6.85 4.50 -20.37
C PRO A 216 -6.06 4.55 -21.66
N SER A 217 -5.18 3.59 -21.88
CA SER A 217 -4.39 3.50 -23.14
C SER A 217 -5.18 2.89 -24.31
N ALA A 218 -6.39 2.37 -24.06
CA ALA A 218 -7.20 1.77 -25.11
C ALA A 218 -7.80 2.85 -26.04
N ALA A 219 -7.65 2.68 -27.33
CA ALA A 219 -8.18 3.61 -28.33
C ALA A 219 -9.72 3.72 -28.22
N GLY A 220 -10.21 4.94 -27.97
CA GLY A 220 -11.64 5.25 -27.83
C GLY A 220 -12.13 5.39 -26.40
N ASP A 221 -11.36 5.03 -25.39
CA ASP A 221 -11.66 5.29 -24.00
C ASP A 221 -11.42 6.77 -23.67
N LYS A 222 -12.22 7.32 -22.77
CA LYS A 222 -12.10 8.72 -22.33
C LYS A 222 -11.43 8.78 -20.96
N ASP A 223 -10.68 9.83 -20.74
CA ASP A 223 -10.18 10.18 -19.42
C ASP A 223 -11.31 10.26 -18.39
N VAL A 224 -11.10 9.66 -17.25
CA VAL A 224 -12.03 9.71 -16.12
C VAL A 224 -11.36 10.45 -14.96
N LYS A 225 -12.08 11.38 -14.36
CA LYS A 225 -11.57 12.20 -13.23
C LYS A 225 -12.47 12.02 -12.00
N PRO A 226 -12.45 10.86 -11.35
CA PRO A 226 -13.21 10.67 -10.13
C PRO A 226 -12.64 11.54 -9.00
N THR A 227 -13.55 12.03 -8.16
CA THR A 227 -13.23 12.79 -6.96
C THR A 227 -13.88 12.13 -5.76
N ALA A 228 -13.25 12.23 -4.60
CA ALA A 228 -13.81 11.79 -3.34
C ALA A 228 -13.58 12.83 -2.25
N THR A 229 -14.62 13.08 -1.47
CA THR A 229 -14.52 13.89 -0.25
C THR A 229 -14.87 13.02 0.94
N THR A 230 -13.99 13.00 1.92
CA THR A 230 -14.19 12.24 3.16
C THR A 230 -14.19 13.21 4.33
N VAL A 231 -15.18 13.11 5.21
CA VAL A 231 -15.22 13.82 6.48
C VAL A 231 -15.40 12.80 7.59
N MET A 232 -14.55 12.88 8.59
CA MET A 232 -14.57 12.01 9.75
C MET A 232 -14.50 12.84 11.02
N VAL A 233 -15.38 12.55 11.97
CA VAL A 233 -15.35 13.11 13.32
C VAL A 233 -15.45 12.00 14.34
N GLY A 234 -14.80 12.16 15.47
CA GLY A 234 -14.85 11.13 16.51
C GLY A 234 -14.28 11.56 17.85
N LEU A 235 -14.46 10.69 18.81
CA LEU A 235 -13.91 10.80 20.15
C LEU A 235 -12.97 9.63 20.40
N ARG A 236 -11.80 9.93 20.95
CA ARG A 236 -10.83 8.90 21.38
C ARG A 236 -10.64 9.02 22.89
N HIS A 237 -10.85 7.90 23.58
CA HIS A 237 -10.56 7.76 25.01
C HIS A 237 -9.52 6.65 25.22
N ARG A 238 -8.55 6.89 26.11
CA ARG A 238 -7.53 5.93 26.53
C ARG A 238 -7.82 5.51 27.97
N PHE A 239 -7.97 4.24 28.20
CA PHE A 239 -8.14 3.64 29.52
C PHE A 239 -6.83 3.50 30.26
#